data_8f2a42d6566393ed5a8294a74c868c34
#
_entry.id   8f2a42d6566393ed5a8294a74c868c34
#
_cell.length_a   1.000
_cell.length_b   1.000
_cell.length_c   1.000
_cell.angle_alpha   90.00
_cell.angle_beta   90.00
_cell.angle_gamma   90.00
#
_symmetry.space_group_name_H-M   'P 1'
#
loop_
_entity.id
_entity.type
_entity.pdbx_description
1 polymer ?
#
loop_
_entity_poly.entity_id
_entity_poly.type
_entity_poly.pdbx_seq_one_letter_code
_entity_poly.pdbx_strand_id
1 'polypeptide(L)'
;VERGKDVRTRKVDLANISRTQNVDPESNYCFGEGGAGAYSDGKLYTRSKKRGSIEGILNLFCQHGASPTILADAHPHIGTDKLPRVIENMRNRIIECGGEVRFETRMEELLVRNCRIEGVRTDKGEILASAVILATGHSAKDVYRWLHSHDIAIEAKGFAVGVRLEHPSELIDRI
;
A
#
# COMPACT_ATOMS: atom_id res chain seq x y z
N VAL A 1 3.14 7.82 -8.13
CA VAL A 1 4.56 7.56 -7.82
C VAL A 1 4.61 6.45 -6.78
N GLU A 2 5.39 5.39 -7.05
CA GLU A 2 5.63 4.27 -6.15
C GLU A 2 7.14 3.98 -6.09
N ARG A 3 7.69 3.88 -4.89
CA ARG A 3 9.12 3.64 -4.69
C ARG A 3 9.57 2.25 -5.10
N GLY A 4 8.69 1.27 -4.93
CA GLY A 4 8.96 -0.11 -5.30
C GLY A 4 8.52 -0.45 -6.72
N LYS A 5 8.52 -1.74 -7.01
CA LYS A 5 8.18 -2.29 -8.32
C LYS A 5 6.68 -2.53 -8.47
N ASP A 6 6.26 -2.80 -9.70
CA ASP A 6 4.90 -3.24 -9.99
C ASP A 6 4.56 -4.56 -9.29
N VAL A 7 3.27 -4.84 -9.15
CA VAL A 7 2.79 -6.00 -8.39
C VAL A 7 3.29 -7.35 -8.92
N ARG A 8 3.61 -7.49 -10.20
CA ARG A 8 4.11 -8.76 -10.74
C ARG A 8 5.60 -8.94 -10.45
N THR A 9 6.39 -7.92 -10.75
CA THR A 9 7.85 -7.92 -10.54
C THR A 9 8.19 -8.03 -9.06
N ARG A 10 7.46 -7.32 -8.19
CA ARG A 10 7.61 -7.36 -6.73
C ARG A 10 7.45 -8.77 -6.15
N LYS A 11 6.66 -9.65 -6.78
CA LYS A 11 6.52 -11.05 -6.35
C LYS A 11 7.86 -11.79 -6.29
N VAL A 12 8.77 -11.47 -7.21
CA VAL A 12 10.11 -12.05 -7.24
C VAL A 12 10.95 -11.57 -6.04
N ASP A 13 10.87 -10.29 -5.72
CA ASP A 13 11.58 -9.72 -4.56
C ASP A 13 11.13 -10.38 -3.26
N LEU A 14 9.81 -10.58 -3.09
CA LEU A 14 9.26 -11.26 -1.93
C LEU A 14 9.70 -12.73 -1.82
N ALA A 15 9.75 -13.44 -2.95
CA ALA A 15 10.27 -14.81 -2.98
C ALA A 15 11.76 -14.87 -2.60
N ASN A 16 12.55 -13.88 -2.98
CA ASN A 16 13.95 -13.77 -2.62
C ASN A 16 14.15 -13.52 -1.12
N ILE A 17 13.30 -12.72 -0.48
CA ILE A 17 13.34 -12.52 0.98
C ILE A 17 13.24 -13.87 1.70
N SER A 18 12.29 -14.73 1.29
CA SER A 18 12.12 -16.05 1.91
C SER A 18 13.29 -17.01 1.67
N ARG A 19 13.98 -16.88 0.54
CA ARG A 19 15.07 -17.77 0.14
C ARG A 19 16.44 -17.35 0.68
N THR A 20 16.72 -16.05 0.65
CA THR A 20 18.06 -15.51 0.91
C THR A 20 18.11 -14.61 2.14
N GLN A 21 16.95 -14.29 2.74
CA GLN A 21 16.79 -13.31 3.82
C GLN A 21 17.30 -11.90 3.44
N ASN A 22 17.54 -11.65 2.16
CA ASN A 22 17.94 -10.35 1.67
C ASN A 22 16.71 -9.52 1.33
N VAL A 23 16.57 -8.36 1.96
CA VAL A 23 15.44 -7.45 1.79
C VAL A 23 15.87 -6.27 0.94
N ASP A 24 15.25 -6.09 -0.22
CA ASP A 24 15.36 -4.86 -0.99
C ASP A 24 14.69 -3.72 -0.20
N PRO A 25 15.40 -2.65 0.18
CA PRO A 25 14.82 -1.56 0.97
C PRO A 25 13.71 -0.79 0.23
N GLU A 26 13.71 -0.81 -1.09
CA GLU A 26 12.74 -0.09 -1.91
C GLU A 26 11.60 -0.98 -2.44
N SER A 27 11.77 -2.31 -2.48
CA SER A 27 10.76 -3.25 -2.99
C SER A 27 10.67 -4.49 -2.10
N ASN A 28 9.67 -4.54 -1.22
CA ASN A 28 9.52 -5.57 -0.20
C ASN A 28 8.06 -5.72 0.25
N TYR A 29 7.81 -6.30 1.44
CA TYR A 29 6.45 -6.42 1.98
C TYR A 29 5.77 -5.07 2.28
N CYS A 30 6.52 -4.01 2.52
CA CYS A 30 5.97 -2.70 2.85
C CYS A 30 5.83 -1.78 1.64
N PHE A 31 6.73 -1.91 0.67
CA PHE A 31 6.86 -1.03 -0.49
C PHE A 31 6.68 -1.79 -1.80
N GLY A 32 6.14 -1.12 -2.78
CA GLY A 32 5.75 -1.65 -4.07
C GLY A 32 4.24 -1.59 -4.29
N GLU A 33 3.82 -1.75 -5.52
CA GLU A 33 2.42 -1.62 -5.94
C GLU A 33 1.47 -2.48 -5.10
N GLY A 34 0.38 -1.87 -4.64
CA GLY A 34 -0.62 -2.48 -3.77
C GLY A 34 -0.24 -2.51 -2.30
N GLY A 35 0.97 -2.04 -1.92
CA GLY A 35 1.41 -1.91 -0.54
C GLY A 35 1.53 -3.23 0.21
N ALA A 36 1.50 -3.18 1.53
CA ALA A 36 1.65 -4.36 2.40
C ALA A 36 0.52 -5.39 2.22
N GLY A 37 -0.63 -4.97 1.69
CA GLY A 37 -1.79 -5.85 1.48
C GLY A 37 -1.76 -6.69 0.21
N ALA A 38 -0.93 -6.35 -0.79
CA ALA A 38 -0.99 -6.92 -2.12
C ALA A 38 -0.90 -8.46 -2.18
N TYR A 39 -0.14 -9.05 -1.27
CA TYR A 39 0.07 -10.51 -1.16
C TYR A 39 -0.50 -11.08 0.12
N SER A 40 -1.42 -10.36 0.76
CA SER A 40 -2.20 -10.86 1.86
C SER A 40 -3.46 -11.56 1.37
N ASP A 41 -4.24 -12.07 2.31
CA ASP A 41 -5.58 -12.62 2.06
C ASP A 41 -6.58 -11.57 1.51
N GLY A 42 -6.21 -10.29 1.53
CA GLY A 42 -7.05 -9.21 1.01
C GLY A 42 -8.32 -9.02 1.82
N LYS A 43 -8.20 -9.07 3.14
CA LYS A 43 -9.33 -8.80 4.04
C LYS A 43 -9.81 -7.36 3.90
N LEU A 44 -11.10 -7.20 3.60
CA LEU A 44 -11.73 -5.90 3.32
C LEU A 44 -12.59 -5.41 4.48
N TYR A 45 -12.59 -6.12 5.60
CA TYR A 45 -13.37 -5.73 6.77
C TYR A 45 -12.78 -4.49 7.45
N THR A 46 -13.63 -3.51 7.72
CA THR A 46 -13.29 -2.33 8.51
C THR A 46 -14.35 -2.04 9.55
N ARG A 47 -13.92 -1.63 10.73
CA ARG A 47 -14.82 -1.13 11.78
C ARG A 47 -15.19 0.34 11.60
N SER A 48 -14.46 1.06 10.75
CA SER A 48 -14.69 2.49 10.49
C SER A 48 -15.79 2.66 9.45
N LYS A 49 -16.93 3.19 9.90
CA LYS A 49 -18.05 3.58 9.02
C LYS A 49 -18.22 5.10 8.90
N LYS A 50 -17.28 5.87 9.49
CA LYS A 50 -17.46 7.33 9.66
C LYS A 50 -17.00 8.15 8.45
N ARG A 51 -16.19 7.58 7.55
CA ARG A 51 -15.60 8.34 6.42
C ARG A 51 -15.66 7.51 5.16
N GLY A 52 -16.39 8.01 4.15
CA GLY A 52 -16.49 7.39 2.84
C GLY A 52 -17.44 6.18 2.76
N SER A 53 -17.79 5.79 1.55
CA SER A 53 -18.65 4.65 1.27
C SER A 53 -17.82 3.37 1.13
N ILE A 54 -18.01 2.42 2.04
CA ILE A 54 -17.43 1.08 1.93
C ILE A 54 -17.96 0.38 0.69
N GLU A 55 -19.25 0.47 0.46
CA GLU A 55 -19.90 -0.13 -0.72
C GLU A 55 -19.32 0.40 -2.04
N GLY A 56 -19.04 1.71 -2.13
CA GLY A 56 -18.39 2.30 -3.30
C GLY A 56 -17.01 1.70 -3.58
N ILE A 57 -16.23 1.43 -2.53
CA ILE A 57 -14.90 0.80 -2.66
C ILE A 57 -15.02 -0.68 -3.06
N LEU A 58 -15.95 -1.43 -2.48
CA LEU A 58 -16.18 -2.82 -2.84
C LEU A 58 -16.67 -2.95 -4.29
N ASN A 59 -17.56 -2.08 -4.74
CA ASN A 59 -17.99 -2.02 -6.14
C ASN A 59 -16.82 -1.70 -7.08
N LEU A 60 -15.94 -0.79 -6.69
CA LEU A 60 -14.72 -0.48 -7.44
C LEU A 60 -13.83 -1.72 -7.61
N PHE A 61 -13.63 -2.50 -6.54
CA PHE A 61 -12.89 -3.76 -6.64
C PHE A 61 -13.58 -4.77 -7.56
N CYS A 62 -14.90 -4.89 -7.50
CA CYS A 62 -15.66 -5.75 -8.42
C CYS A 62 -15.49 -5.33 -9.88
N GLN A 63 -15.54 -4.03 -10.18
CA GLN A 63 -15.29 -3.50 -11.53
C GLN A 63 -13.89 -3.84 -12.05
N HIS A 64 -12.94 -4.08 -11.15
CA HIS A 64 -11.57 -4.44 -11.49
C HIS A 64 -11.25 -5.93 -11.33
N GLY A 65 -12.29 -6.76 -11.16
CA GLY A 65 -12.16 -8.21 -11.22
C GLY A 65 -12.20 -8.96 -9.89
N ALA A 66 -12.55 -8.29 -8.79
CA ALA A 66 -12.91 -8.98 -7.57
C ALA A 66 -14.27 -9.70 -7.73
N SER A 67 -14.47 -10.77 -6.95
CA SER A 67 -15.74 -11.49 -6.97
C SER A 67 -16.88 -10.62 -6.43
N PRO A 68 -18.05 -10.59 -7.09
CA PRO A 68 -19.23 -9.91 -6.54
C PRO A 68 -19.68 -10.41 -5.16
N THR A 69 -19.25 -11.58 -4.73
CA THR A 69 -19.54 -12.13 -3.40
C THR A 69 -19.08 -11.22 -2.27
N ILE A 70 -18.01 -10.41 -2.50
CA ILE A 70 -17.52 -9.45 -1.51
C ILE A 70 -18.55 -8.39 -1.13
N LEU A 71 -19.58 -8.16 -1.93
CA LEU A 71 -20.66 -7.21 -1.66
C LEU A 71 -21.68 -7.74 -0.65
N ALA A 72 -21.80 -9.07 -0.56
CA ALA A 72 -22.77 -9.74 0.31
C ALA A 72 -22.12 -10.33 1.59
N ASP A 73 -20.83 -10.57 1.58
CA ASP A 73 -20.11 -11.20 2.67
C ASP A 73 -19.99 -10.26 3.89
N ALA A 74 -20.22 -10.79 5.09
CA ALA A 74 -20.04 -10.03 6.34
C ALA A 74 -18.55 -9.67 6.60
N HIS A 75 -17.62 -10.53 6.17
CA HIS A 75 -16.18 -10.35 6.27
C HIS A 75 -15.52 -10.62 4.91
N PRO A 76 -15.69 -9.71 3.94
CA PRO A 76 -15.26 -9.95 2.59
C PRO A 76 -13.74 -10.00 2.48
N HIS A 77 -13.26 -10.87 1.59
CA HIS A 77 -11.85 -10.96 1.21
C HIS A 77 -11.72 -11.27 -0.29
N ILE A 78 -10.65 -10.81 -0.89
CA ILE A 78 -10.42 -10.99 -2.35
C ILE A 78 -9.66 -12.29 -2.61
N GLY A 79 -8.77 -12.67 -1.73
CA GLY A 79 -7.87 -13.80 -1.87
C GLY A 79 -6.52 -13.43 -2.48
N THR A 80 -5.47 -14.08 -1.99
CA THR A 80 -4.06 -13.80 -2.30
C THR A 80 -3.74 -13.90 -3.78
N ASP A 81 -4.38 -14.82 -4.51
CA ASP A 81 -4.11 -15.03 -5.94
C ASP A 81 -4.83 -14.03 -6.83
N LYS A 82 -5.96 -13.50 -6.39
CA LYS A 82 -6.80 -12.59 -7.17
C LYS A 82 -6.43 -11.13 -6.97
N LEU A 83 -6.01 -10.77 -5.77
CA LEU A 83 -5.71 -9.38 -5.42
C LEU A 83 -4.65 -8.72 -6.32
N PRO A 84 -3.53 -9.38 -6.68
CA PRO A 84 -2.57 -8.81 -7.61
C PRO A 84 -3.17 -8.44 -8.97
N ARG A 85 -4.13 -9.23 -9.46
CA ARG A 85 -4.81 -8.96 -10.73
C ARG A 85 -5.75 -7.76 -10.62
N VAL A 86 -6.46 -7.63 -9.51
CA VAL A 86 -7.32 -6.46 -9.25
C VAL A 86 -6.48 -5.19 -9.24
N ILE A 87 -5.34 -5.21 -8.55
CA ILE A 87 -4.40 -4.08 -8.49
C ILE A 87 -3.90 -3.71 -9.89
N GLU A 88 -3.47 -4.69 -10.68
CA GLU A 88 -3.02 -4.51 -12.05
C GLU A 88 -4.12 -3.90 -12.94
N ASN A 89 -5.35 -4.38 -12.83
CA ASN A 89 -6.49 -3.84 -13.58
C ASN A 89 -6.79 -2.37 -13.18
N MET A 90 -6.68 -2.04 -11.89
CA MET A 90 -6.82 -0.65 -11.43
C MET A 90 -5.73 0.26 -12.01
N ARG A 91 -4.48 -0.19 -12.02
CA ARG A 91 -3.37 0.54 -12.67
C ARG A 91 -3.64 0.76 -14.14
N ASN A 92 -4.01 -0.29 -14.86
CA ASN A 92 -4.30 -0.20 -16.30
C ASN A 92 -5.42 0.80 -16.56
N ARG A 93 -6.45 0.81 -15.71
CA ARG A 93 -7.53 1.79 -15.82
C ARG A 93 -7.06 3.23 -15.61
N ILE A 94 -6.14 3.47 -14.66
CA ILE A 94 -5.53 4.79 -14.48
C ILE A 94 -4.81 5.23 -15.76
N ILE A 95 -4.02 4.35 -16.36
CA ILE A 95 -3.28 4.62 -17.59
C ILE A 95 -4.23 4.87 -18.76
N GLU A 96 -5.26 4.06 -18.94
CA GLU A 96 -6.30 4.24 -19.97
C GLU A 96 -7.03 5.58 -19.86
N CYS A 97 -7.17 6.09 -18.64
CA CYS A 97 -7.76 7.41 -18.39
C CYS A 97 -6.77 8.58 -18.57
N GLY A 98 -5.56 8.33 -19.08
CA GLY A 98 -4.53 9.34 -19.29
C GLY A 98 -3.69 9.63 -18.05
N GLY A 99 -3.83 8.84 -16.98
CA GLY A 99 -2.97 8.91 -15.80
C GLY A 99 -1.61 8.28 -16.04
N GLU A 100 -0.67 8.58 -15.16
CA GLU A 100 0.69 8.05 -15.20
C GLU A 100 1.01 7.32 -13.89
N VAL A 101 1.67 6.16 -13.99
CA VAL A 101 2.17 5.40 -12.84
C VAL A 101 3.68 5.23 -12.99
N ARG A 102 4.44 5.74 -12.04
CA ARG A 102 5.91 5.69 -12.03
C ARG A 102 6.36 4.79 -10.89
N PHE A 103 6.93 3.65 -11.25
CA PHE A 103 7.57 2.71 -10.33
C PHE A 103 9.05 3.02 -10.12
N GLU A 104 9.62 2.43 -9.07
CA GLU A 104 11.03 2.61 -8.69
C GLU A 104 11.37 4.10 -8.61
N THR A 105 10.42 4.89 -8.12
CA THR A 105 10.50 6.34 -8.03
C THR A 105 10.11 6.75 -6.62
N ARG A 106 11.11 7.12 -5.83
CA ARG A 106 10.92 7.47 -4.41
C ARG A 106 10.68 8.97 -4.26
N MET A 107 9.61 9.33 -3.57
CA MET A 107 9.39 10.70 -3.15
C MET A 107 10.37 11.03 -2.02
N GLU A 108 11.08 12.14 -2.15
CA GLU A 108 12.06 12.64 -1.19
C GLU A 108 11.56 13.87 -0.45
N GLU A 109 10.90 14.80 -1.16
CA GLU A 109 10.44 16.06 -0.60
C GLU A 109 9.09 16.48 -1.20
N LEU A 110 8.35 17.29 -0.46
CA LEU A 110 7.25 18.09 -0.99
C LEU A 110 7.79 19.44 -1.45
N LEU A 111 7.43 19.84 -2.67
CA LEU A 111 7.74 21.18 -3.17
C LEU A 111 6.69 22.15 -2.62
N VAL A 112 7.10 22.96 -1.65
CA VAL A 112 6.21 23.93 -0.98
C VAL A 112 6.74 25.34 -1.23
N ARG A 113 5.91 26.21 -1.77
CA ARG A 113 6.21 27.63 -1.94
C ARG A 113 5.03 28.48 -1.46
N ASN A 114 5.31 29.49 -0.69
CA ASN A 114 4.28 30.39 -0.12
C ASN A 114 3.12 29.63 0.55
N CYS A 115 3.44 28.61 1.34
CA CYS A 115 2.48 27.73 2.02
C CYS A 115 1.54 26.96 1.07
N ARG A 116 1.94 26.77 -0.19
CA ARG A 116 1.20 25.97 -1.16
C ARG A 116 2.04 24.84 -1.70
N ILE A 117 1.42 23.70 -1.94
CA ILE A 117 2.05 22.57 -2.63
C ILE A 117 2.16 22.89 -4.11
N GLU A 118 3.34 22.73 -4.66
CA GLU A 118 3.62 22.84 -6.11
C GLU A 118 3.99 21.49 -6.73
N GLY A 119 4.20 20.45 -5.92
CA GLY A 119 4.54 19.13 -6.40
C GLY A 119 5.36 18.31 -5.41
N VAL A 120 6.12 17.35 -5.95
CA VAL A 120 7.05 16.51 -5.21
C VAL A 120 8.39 16.45 -5.90
N ARG A 121 9.47 16.38 -5.13
CA ARG A 121 10.78 15.95 -5.60
C ARG A 121 10.93 14.46 -5.39
N THR A 122 11.42 13.79 -6.39
CA THR A 122 11.73 12.36 -6.36
C THR A 122 13.21 12.15 -6.69
N ASP A 123 13.71 10.94 -6.43
CA ASP A 123 15.05 10.50 -6.84
C ASP A 123 15.28 10.53 -8.37
N LYS A 124 14.21 10.73 -9.16
CA LYS A 124 14.25 10.85 -10.62
C LYS A 124 13.87 12.24 -11.15
N GLY A 125 13.76 13.23 -10.27
CA GLY A 125 13.43 14.61 -10.62
C GLY A 125 12.13 15.10 -10.02
N GLU A 126 11.74 16.30 -10.38
CA GLU A 126 10.56 16.98 -9.86
C GLU A 126 9.31 16.66 -10.68
N ILE A 127 8.20 16.53 -9.98
CA ILE A 127 6.87 16.34 -10.56
C ILE A 127 5.99 17.46 -10.02
N LEU A 128 5.56 18.35 -10.89
CA LEU A 128 4.70 19.46 -10.53
C LEU A 128 3.24 18.98 -10.41
N ALA A 129 2.56 19.44 -9.37
CA ALA A 129 1.16 19.10 -9.12
C ALA A 129 0.51 20.16 -8.22
N SER A 130 -0.74 20.48 -8.47
CA SER A 130 -1.53 21.41 -7.66
C SER A 130 -1.99 20.82 -6.33
N ALA A 131 -1.95 19.50 -6.18
CA ALA A 131 -2.27 18.78 -4.95
C ALA A 131 -1.47 17.47 -4.89
N VAL A 132 -1.17 17.03 -3.67
CA VAL A 132 -0.44 15.78 -3.40
C VAL A 132 -1.18 14.97 -2.34
N ILE A 133 -1.37 13.68 -2.60
CA ILE A 133 -1.89 12.74 -1.62
C ILE A 133 -0.73 11.86 -1.14
N LEU A 134 -0.38 11.97 0.14
CA LEU A 134 0.61 11.10 0.77
C LEU A 134 -0.07 9.83 1.27
N ALA A 135 0.15 8.72 0.57
CA ALA A 135 -0.37 7.41 0.92
C ALA A 135 0.77 6.38 1.08
N THR A 136 1.85 6.79 1.74
CA THR A 136 3.14 6.09 1.79
C THR A 136 3.18 4.90 2.75
N GLY A 137 2.12 4.68 3.52
CA GLY A 137 2.04 3.63 4.53
C GLY A 137 2.87 3.94 5.79
N HIS A 138 2.73 3.11 6.81
CA HIS A 138 3.36 3.34 8.11
C HIS A 138 4.87 3.07 8.14
N SER A 139 5.39 2.33 7.17
CA SER A 139 6.81 1.95 7.12
C SER A 139 7.71 2.98 6.45
N ALA A 140 7.15 3.99 5.81
CA ALA A 140 7.88 5.08 5.16
C ALA A 140 8.43 6.09 6.19
N LYS A 141 9.36 5.65 7.04
CA LYS A 141 9.93 6.45 8.12
C LYS A 141 10.71 7.66 7.63
N ASP A 142 11.27 7.59 6.44
CA ASP A 142 11.92 8.68 5.74
C ASP A 142 10.95 9.84 5.48
N VAL A 143 9.75 9.56 5.01
CA VAL A 143 8.70 10.55 4.79
C VAL A 143 8.28 11.21 6.10
N TYR A 144 8.05 10.44 7.17
CA TYR A 144 7.70 11.00 8.48
C TYR A 144 8.81 11.88 9.06
N ARG A 145 10.08 11.49 8.91
CA ARG A 145 11.22 12.29 9.34
C ARG A 145 11.31 13.60 8.55
N TRP A 146 11.08 13.53 7.25
CA TRP A 146 11.07 14.71 6.39
C TRP A 146 9.95 15.68 6.81
N LEU A 147 8.72 15.19 7.01
CA LEU A 147 7.59 16.01 7.47
C LEU A 147 7.90 16.70 8.80
N HIS A 148 8.47 15.96 9.75
CA HIS A 148 8.86 16.51 11.05
C HIS A 148 9.96 17.57 10.95
N SER A 149 10.98 17.34 10.13
CA SER A 149 12.10 18.29 9.97
C SER A 149 11.73 19.57 9.23
N HIS A 150 10.56 19.60 8.57
CA HIS A 150 10.04 20.76 7.84
C HIS A 150 8.82 21.39 8.52
N ASP A 151 8.68 21.18 9.82
CA ASP A 151 7.62 21.77 10.66
C ASP A 151 6.20 21.50 10.17
N ILE A 152 6.01 20.40 9.43
CA ILE A 152 4.67 19.94 9.06
C ILE A 152 4.09 19.22 10.28
N ALA A 153 2.95 19.71 10.75
CA ALA A 153 2.30 19.19 11.95
C ALA A 153 1.96 17.70 11.79
N ILE A 154 2.56 16.89 12.64
CA ILE A 154 2.27 15.46 12.78
C ILE A 154 1.91 15.16 14.23
N GLU A 155 1.02 14.22 14.43
CA GLU A 155 0.51 13.84 15.75
C GLU A 155 0.83 12.36 16.01
N ALA A 156 1.32 12.07 17.21
CA ALA A 156 1.55 10.70 17.64
C ALA A 156 0.21 9.99 17.83
N LYS A 157 0.06 8.84 17.20
CA LYS A 157 -1.15 8.01 17.31
C LYS A 157 -0.83 6.65 17.90
N GLY A 158 -1.62 6.24 18.89
CA GLY A 158 -1.53 4.89 19.46
C GLY A 158 -1.81 3.82 18.39
N PHE A 159 -1.10 2.71 18.50
CA PHE A 159 -1.28 1.55 17.64
C PHE A 159 -1.25 0.26 18.46
N ALA A 160 -1.85 -0.80 17.93
CA ALA A 160 -1.81 -2.12 18.53
C ALA A 160 -0.55 -2.86 18.10
N VAL A 161 0.13 -3.47 19.06
CA VAL A 161 1.27 -4.37 18.84
C VAL A 161 0.87 -5.77 19.26
N GLY A 162 1.20 -6.74 18.42
CA GLY A 162 1.04 -8.15 18.73
C GLY A 162 2.24 -8.95 18.28
N VAL A 163 2.38 -10.14 18.80
CA VAL A 163 3.40 -11.11 18.41
C VAL A 163 2.72 -12.39 17.92
N ARG A 164 3.36 -13.08 16.98
CA ARG A 164 3.01 -14.45 16.63
C ARG A 164 3.85 -15.38 17.49
N LEU A 165 3.19 -16.28 18.18
CA LEU A 165 3.83 -17.38 18.87
C LEU A 165 3.63 -18.66 18.04
N GLU A 166 4.69 -19.37 17.79
CA GLU A 166 4.67 -20.66 17.12
C GLU A 166 5.05 -21.76 18.12
N HIS A 167 4.28 -22.82 18.12
CA HIS A 167 4.47 -23.97 18.99
C HIS A 167 4.46 -25.25 18.15
N PRO A 168 5.17 -26.31 18.57
CA PRO A 168 4.95 -27.64 18.01
C PRO A 168 3.48 -28.06 18.21
N SER A 169 2.86 -28.65 17.17
CA SER A 169 1.45 -29.08 17.21
C SER A 169 1.16 -29.98 18.41
N GLU A 170 2.09 -30.89 18.72
CA GLU A 170 1.98 -31.81 19.86
C GLU A 170 1.79 -31.11 21.21
N LEU A 171 2.31 -29.88 21.37
CA LEU A 171 2.11 -29.10 22.59
C LEU A 171 0.67 -28.58 22.68
N ILE A 172 0.13 -28.10 21.55
CA ILE A 172 -1.20 -27.51 21.48
C ILE A 172 -2.28 -28.61 21.57
N ASP A 173 -2.04 -29.76 20.93
CA ASP A 173 -2.99 -30.89 20.95
C ASP A 173 -3.18 -31.55 22.32
N ARG A 174 -2.34 -31.21 23.31
CA ARG A 174 -2.42 -31.68 24.70
C ARG A 174 -3.22 -30.77 25.63
N ILE A 175 -3.61 -29.57 25.16
CA ILE A 175 -4.38 -28.57 25.91
C ILE A 175 -5.87 -28.73 25.59
#